data_594800490b1f6f2cede769945dab13a6
#
_entry.id   594800490b1f6f2cede769945dab13a6
#
_cell.length_a   1.000
_cell.length_b   1.000
_cell.length_c   1.000
_cell.angle_alpha   90.00
_cell.angle_beta   90.00
_cell.angle_gamma   90.00
#
_symmetry.space_group_name_H-M   'P 1'
#
loop_
_entity.id
_entity.type
_entity.pdbx_description
1 polymer ?
#
loop_
_entity_poly.entity_id
_entity_poly.type
_entity_poly.pdbx_seq_one_letter_code
_entity_poly.pdbx_strand_id
1 'polypeptide(L)'
;MSWTYTTLKSAIGDYVDSAETTFTDNYPVFIKEAEERILKNVQIPVFRKNVTGSGSSGNTYLATPSDYLTPLSLAVIDGDSNYNYLLLKQVTFIRDYTPAAATTGEPLYYAEFDDNTFILAPTPNSNFTF
;
A
#
# COMPACT_ATOMS: atom_id res chain seq x y z
N MET A 1 -13.16 -20.69 -18.81
CA MET A 1 -14.26 -19.72 -19.02
C MET A 1 -13.74 -18.37 -18.59
N SER A 2 -13.67 -17.39 -19.50
CA SER A 2 -13.14 -16.05 -19.18
C SER A 2 -14.33 -15.11 -18.94
N TRP A 3 -14.40 -14.54 -17.74
CA TRP A 3 -15.37 -13.50 -17.44
C TRP A 3 -14.91 -12.17 -18.02
N THR A 4 -15.78 -11.47 -18.72
CA THR A 4 -15.58 -10.07 -19.10
C THR A 4 -16.38 -9.17 -18.16
N TYR A 5 -16.04 -7.89 -18.10
CA TYR A 5 -16.81 -6.92 -17.32
C TYR A 5 -18.31 -6.90 -17.71
N THR A 6 -18.60 -7.02 -19.01
CA THR A 6 -19.97 -7.05 -19.51
C THR A 6 -20.71 -8.31 -19.06
N THR A 7 -20.08 -9.49 -19.17
CA THR A 7 -20.71 -10.75 -18.75
C THR A 7 -20.89 -10.82 -17.25
N LEU A 8 -19.97 -10.23 -16.46
CA LEU A 8 -20.12 -10.12 -15.01
C LEU A 8 -21.31 -9.24 -14.62
N LYS A 9 -21.48 -8.08 -15.25
CA LYS A 9 -22.64 -7.21 -15.01
C LYS A 9 -23.96 -7.91 -15.33
N SER A 10 -24.03 -8.62 -16.48
CA SER A 10 -25.21 -9.38 -16.85
C SER A 10 -25.54 -10.45 -15.81
N ALA A 11 -24.53 -11.23 -15.39
CA ALA A 11 -24.72 -12.28 -14.39
C ALA A 11 -25.17 -11.74 -13.03
N ILE A 12 -24.68 -10.56 -12.61
CA ILE A 12 -25.14 -9.90 -11.38
C ILE A 12 -26.63 -9.52 -11.51
N GLY A 13 -27.03 -8.94 -12.65
CA GLY A 13 -28.44 -8.61 -12.93
C GLY A 13 -29.34 -9.81 -12.89
N ASP A 14 -28.93 -10.91 -13.54
CA ASP A 14 -29.69 -12.18 -13.59
C ASP A 14 -29.81 -12.81 -12.19
N TYR A 15 -28.76 -12.75 -11.39
CA TYR A 15 -28.76 -13.31 -10.03
C TYR A 15 -29.65 -12.53 -9.06
N VAL A 16 -29.66 -11.21 -9.16
CA VAL A 16 -30.47 -10.34 -8.29
C VAL A 16 -31.90 -10.22 -8.75
N ASP A 17 -32.19 -10.61 -10.02
CA ASP A 17 -33.50 -10.47 -10.66
C ASP A 17 -34.08 -9.05 -10.56
N SER A 18 -33.19 -8.04 -10.71
CA SER A 18 -33.55 -6.63 -10.64
C SER A 18 -33.08 -5.88 -11.88
N ALA A 19 -34.00 -5.22 -12.57
CA ALA A 19 -33.73 -4.32 -13.68
C ALA A 19 -33.86 -2.83 -13.27
N GLU A 20 -33.88 -2.54 -11.96
CA GLU A 20 -34.01 -1.18 -11.46
C GLU A 20 -32.81 -0.36 -11.86
N THR A 21 -33.03 0.81 -12.49
CA THR A 21 -31.97 1.65 -13.05
C THR A 21 -30.98 2.10 -11.97
N THR A 22 -31.48 2.48 -10.81
CA THR A 22 -30.66 2.90 -9.67
C THR A 22 -29.68 1.81 -9.23
N PHE A 23 -30.10 0.55 -9.27
CA PHE A 23 -29.25 -0.58 -8.91
C PHE A 23 -28.23 -0.90 -10.00
N THR A 24 -28.65 -0.92 -11.27
CA THR A 24 -27.77 -1.25 -12.40
C THR A 24 -26.69 -0.19 -12.64
N ASP A 25 -27.00 1.07 -12.37
CA ASP A 25 -26.04 2.18 -12.47
C ASP A 25 -24.91 2.09 -11.41
N ASN A 26 -25.15 1.40 -10.30
CA ASN A 26 -24.16 1.20 -9.24
C ASN A 26 -23.31 -0.07 -9.41
N TYR A 27 -23.52 -0.91 -10.44
CA TYR A 27 -22.66 -2.08 -10.69
C TYR A 27 -21.16 -1.75 -10.76
N PRO A 28 -20.72 -0.67 -11.42
CA PRO A 28 -19.29 -0.31 -11.44
C PRO A 28 -18.70 -0.08 -10.05
N VAL A 29 -19.47 0.52 -9.15
CA VAL A 29 -19.06 0.81 -7.77
C VAL A 29 -18.91 -0.49 -6.99
N PHE A 30 -19.90 -1.37 -7.06
CA PHE A 30 -19.86 -2.66 -6.36
C PHE A 30 -18.72 -3.56 -6.83
N ILE A 31 -18.48 -3.60 -8.14
CA ILE A 31 -17.37 -4.37 -8.71
C ILE A 31 -16.04 -3.80 -8.25
N LYS A 32 -15.87 -2.47 -8.28
CA LYS A 32 -14.64 -1.81 -7.83
C LYS A 32 -14.36 -2.07 -6.36
N GLU A 33 -15.34 -1.94 -5.49
CA GLU A 33 -15.18 -2.23 -4.05
C GLU A 33 -14.82 -3.70 -3.80
N ALA A 34 -15.42 -4.62 -4.55
CA ALA A 34 -15.09 -6.04 -4.46
C ALA A 34 -13.64 -6.32 -4.93
N GLU A 35 -13.22 -5.72 -6.02
CA GLU A 35 -11.83 -5.81 -6.52
C GLU A 35 -10.83 -5.28 -5.51
N GLU A 36 -11.06 -4.08 -4.95
CA GLU A 36 -10.19 -3.49 -3.93
C GLU A 36 -10.09 -4.39 -2.69
N ARG A 37 -11.21 -4.95 -2.26
CA ARG A 37 -11.24 -5.87 -1.11
C ARG A 37 -10.46 -7.15 -1.37
N ILE A 38 -10.57 -7.71 -2.58
CA ILE A 38 -9.81 -8.90 -2.98
C ILE A 38 -8.31 -8.57 -3.02
N LEU A 39 -7.93 -7.46 -3.67
CA LEU A 39 -6.54 -7.06 -3.83
C LEU A 39 -5.84 -6.73 -2.50
N LYS A 40 -6.57 -6.17 -1.52
CA LYS A 40 -6.04 -5.94 -0.17
C LYS A 40 -5.80 -7.24 0.61
N ASN A 41 -6.60 -8.27 0.37
CA ASN A 41 -6.52 -9.52 1.14
C ASN A 41 -5.72 -10.63 0.45
N VAL A 42 -5.59 -10.58 -0.87
CA VAL A 42 -4.93 -11.61 -1.67
C VAL A 42 -3.78 -11.00 -2.44
N GLN A 43 -2.55 -11.40 -2.08
CA GLN A 43 -1.34 -10.95 -2.78
C GLN A 43 -1.18 -11.68 -4.12
N ILE A 44 -1.81 -11.15 -5.16
CA ILE A 44 -1.72 -11.70 -6.51
C ILE A 44 -0.44 -11.18 -7.19
N PRO A 45 0.50 -12.04 -7.61
CA PRO A 45 1.81 -11.61 -8.14
C PRO A 45 1.72 -10.66 -9.34
N VAL A 46 0.69 -10.79 -10.18
CA VAL A 46 0.51 -9.96 -11.38
C VAL A 46 0.25 -8.48 -11.06
N PHE A 47 -0.24 -8.18 -9.85
CA PHE A 47 -0.50 -6.80 -9.41
C PHE A 47 0.63 -6.18 -8.60
N ARG A 48 1.76 -6.90 -8.45
CA ARG A 48 2.94 -6.35 -7.78
C ARG A 48 3.54 -5.25 -8.64
N LYS A 49 3.76 -4.10 -8.02
CA LYS A 49 4.40 -2.95 -8.65
C LYS A 49 5.59 -2.53 -7.81
N ASN A 50 6.72 -2.29 -8.47
CA ASN A 50 7.89 -1.70 -7.83
C ASN A 50 7.91 -0.19 -8.10
N VAL A 51 8.06 0.60 -7.06
CA VAL A 51 8.09 2.07 -7.13
C VAL A 51 9.23 2.57 -6.27
N THR A 52 9.97 3.53 -6.79
CA THR A 52 11.05 4.20 -6.06
C THR A 52 10.52 5.49 -5.46
N GLY A 53 10.81 5.73 -4.19
CA GLY A 53 10.45 6.94 -3.45
C GLY A 53 11.68 7.61 -2.84
N SER A 54 11.51 8.84 -2.36
CA SER A 54 12.58 9.59 -1.69
C SER A 54 12.14 9.98 -0.28
N GLY A 55 12.96 9.65 0.71
CA GLY A 55 12.82 10.11 2.08
C GLY A 55 13.82 11.21 2.38
N SER A 56 13.40 12.21 3.16
CA SER A 56 14.24 13.34 3.55
C SER A 56 14.84 13.15 4.95
N SER A 57 16.04 13.64 5.15
CA SER A 57 16.68 13.68 6.47
C SER A 57 15.78 14.39 7.49
N GLY A 58 15.65 13.82 8.67
CA GLY A 58 14.83 14.33 9.76
C GLY A 58 13.33 14.10 9.61
N ASN A 59 12.87 13.53 8.50
CA ASN A 59 11.46 13.20 8.28
C ASN A 59 11.23 11.70 8.49
N THR A 60 10.46 11.35 9.51
CA THR A 60 10.08 9.97 9.81
C THR A 60 8.98 9.41 8.91
N TYR A 61 8.34 10.24 8.09
CA TYR A 61 7.23 9.87 7.23
C TYR A 61 7.66 9.74 5.77
N LEU A 62 7.27 8.63 5.14
CA LEU A 62 7.47 8.36 3.72
C LEU A 62 6.12 8.23 3.04
N ALA A 63 5.88 9.03 2.00
CA ALA A 63 4.64 8.96 1.23
C ALA A 63 4.56 7.65 0.43
N THR A 64 3.38 7.03 0.43
CA THR A 64 3.09 5.87 -0.42
C THR A 64 2.72 6.31 -1.84
N PRO A 65 2.86 5.43 -2.85
CA PRO A 65 2.32 5.69 -4.18
C PRO A 65 0.80 5.90 -4.17
N SER A 66 0.28 6.67 -5.12
CA SER A 66 -1.16 6.97 -5.20
C SER A 66 -2.05 5.75 -5.51
N ASP A 67 -1.46 4.68 -6.04
CA ASP A 67 -2.11 3.39 -6.34
C ASP A 67 -1.74 2.30 -5.33
N TYR A 68 -1.23 2.70 -4.15
CA TYR A 68 -0.86 1.80 -3.08
C TYR A 68 -2.09 1.12 -2.46
N LEU A 69 -1.98 -0.19 -2.22
CA LEU A 69 -3.01 -0.99 -1.54
C LEU A 69 -2.45 -1.69 -0.29
N THR A 70 -1.29 -2.33 -0.42
CA THR A 70 -0.65 -3.06 0.67
C THR A 70 0.85 -3.24 0.39
N PRO A 71 1.72 -3.22 1.41
CA PRO A 71 3.15 -3.38 1.21
C PRO A 71 3.50 -4.84 0.94
N LEU A 72 4.39 -5.07 -0.02
CA LEU A 72 5.06 -6.35 -0.18
C LEU A 72 6.41 -6.33 0.53
N SER A 73 7.22 -5.33 0.27
CA SER A 73 8.50 -5.06 0.90
C SER A 73 8.89 -3.60 0.71
N LEU A 74 9.70 -3.09 1.61
CA LEU A 74 10.30 -1.76 1.52
C LEU A 74 11.81 -1.92 1.78
N ALA A 75 12.63 -1.24 1.00
CA ALA A 75 14.07 -1.24 1.18
C ALA A 75 14.63 0.18 1.08
N VAL A 76 15.70 0.44 1.83
CA VAL A 76 16.59 1.58 1.58
C VAL A 76 17.58 1.16 0.50
N ILE A 77 17.79 2.02 -0.50
CA ILE A 77 18.82 1.84 -1.53
C ILE A 77 20.01 2.71 -1.12
N ASP A 78 21.12 2.07 -0.85
CA ASP A 78 22.35 2.77 -0.48
C ASP A 78 23.10 3.37 -1.70
N GLY A 79 24.20 4.08 -1.44
CA GLY A 79 25.01 4.72 -2.50
C GLY A 79 25.68 3.74 -3.47
N ASP A 80 25.80 2.48 -3.09
CA ASP A 80 26.36 1.38 -3.89
C ASP A 80 25.27 0.55 -4.60
N SER A 81 24.02 1.00 -4.54
CA SER A 81 22.83 0.33 -5.10
C SER A 81 22.48 -1.00 -4.42
N ASN A 82 22.87 -1.21 -3.18
CA ASN A 82 22.42 -2.35 -2.40
C ASN A 82 21.06 -2.06 -1.75
N TYR A 83 20.25 -3.09 -1.62
CA TYR A 83 18.92 -3.01 -1.04
C TYR A 83 18.95 -3.51 0.40
N ASN A 84 18.79 -2.59 1.36
CA ASN A 84 18.67 -2.89 2.79
C ASN A 84 17.18 -2.97 3.14
N TYR A 85 16.63 -4.19 3.24
CA TYR A 85 15.20 -4.40 3.47
C TYR A 85 14.79 -4.06 4.89
N LEU A 86 13.75 -3.23 5.02
CA LEU A 86 13.14 -2.88 6.28
C LEU A 86 12.14 -3.94 6.73
N LEU A 87 11.97 -4.08 8.02
CA LEU A 87 10.97 -4.99 8.60
C LEU A 87 9.67 -4.23 8.90
N LEU A 88 8.56 -4.77 8.39
CA LEU A 88 7.22 -4.27 8.71
C LEU A 88 6.90 -4.53 10.18
N LYS A 89 6.47 -3.51 10.89
CA LYS A 89 6.07 -3.54 12.30
C LYS A 89 4.75 -2.79 12.50
N GLN A 90 4.23 -2.81 13.71
CA GLN A 90 3.09 -1.97 14.10
C GLN A 90 3.56 -0.56 14.48
N VAL A 91 2.70 0.44 14.33
CA VAL A 91 3.01 1.84 14.68
C VAL A 91 3.43 2.00 16.14
N THR A 92 2.84 1.24 17.04
CA THR A 92 3.21 1.23 18.47
C THR A 92 4.66 0.81 18.67
N PHE A 93 5.12 -0.24 17.96
CA PHE A 93 6.52 -0.65 18.00
C PHE A 93 7.46 0.46 17.50
N ILE A 94 7.12 1.12 16.41
CA ILE A 94 7.92 2.22 15.85
C ILE A 94 8.11 3.35 16.89
N ARG A 95 7.02 3.72 17.57
CA ARG A 95 7.03 4.77 18.59
C ARG A 95 7.83 4.37 19.84
N ASP A 96 7.73 3.11 20.25
CA ASP A 96 8.50 2.58 21.40
C ASP A 96 10.00 2.44 21.05
N TYR A 97 10.32 2.06 19.82
CA TYR A 97 11.69 1.91 19.36
C TYR A 97 12.41 3.25 19.21
N THR A 98 11.71 4.29 18.76
CA THR A 98 12.25 5.64 18.58
C THR A 98 11.38 6.65 19.33
N PRO A 99 11.38 6.65 20.69
CA PRO A 99 10.51 7.54 21.47
C PRO A 99 10.94 9.00 21.36
N ALA A 100 12.22 9.27 21.04
CA ALA A 100 12.75 10.61 20.85
C ALA A 100 12.98 10.88 19.35
N ALA A 101 12.34 11.92 18.80
CA ALA A 101 12.51 12.32 17.41
C ALA A 101 13.97 12.69 17.06
N ALA A 102 14.79 13.01 18.05
CA ALA A 102 16.21 13.29 17.88
C ALA A 102 17.07 12.04 17.61
N THR A 103 16.54 10.84 17.81
CA THR A 103 17.23 9.59 17.49
C THR A 103 17.12 9.34 16.00
N THR A 104 18.22 9.63 15.29
CA THR A 104 18.29 9.48 13.83
C THR A 104 19.24 8.37 13.42
N GLY A 105 19.01 7.78 12.25
CA GLY A 105 19.84 6.72 11.69
C GLY A 105 19.32 6.26 10.33
N GLU A 106 19.94 5.21 9.79
CA GLU A 106 19.36 4.51 8.65
C GLU A 106 18.11 3.74 9.09
N PRO A 107 16.97 3.90 8.40
CA PRO A 107 15.74 3.18 8.73
C PRO A 107 15.90 1.66 8.67
N LEU A 108 15.43 0.97 9.72
CA LEU A 108 15.45 -0.49 9.83
C LEU A 108 14.03 -1.08 9.86
N TYR A 109 13.08 -0.31 10.31
CA TYR A 109 11.69 -0.69 10.49
C TYR A 109 10.75 0.31 9.85
N TYR A 110 9.60 -0.18 9.42
CA TYR A 110 8.52 0.68 8.95
C TYR A 110 7.17 0.15 9.40
N ALA A 111 6.17 1.02 9.42
CA ALA A 111 4.78 0.66 9.65
C ALA A 111 3.86 1.48 8.73
N GLU A 112 2.69 0.95 8.44
CA GLU A 112 1.62 1.72 7.81
C GLU A 112 1.05 2.69 8.84
N PHE A 113 1.18 4.00 8.59
CA PHE A 113 0.69 5.03 9.50
C PHE A 113 -0.74 5.44 9.15
N ASP A 114 -0.97 5.68 7.88
CA ASP A 114 -2.29 5.92 7.28
C ASP A 114 -2.31 5.37 5.83
N ASP A 115 -3.41 5.60 5.10
CA ASP A 115 -3.61 5.09 3.73
C ASP A 115 -2.56 5.62 2.72
N ASN A 116 -1.86 6.70 3.04
CA ASN A 116 -0.93 7.39 2.13
C ASN A 116 0.48 7.53 2.68
N THR A 117 0.77 6.98 3.88
CA THR A 117 2.03 7.27 4.57
C THR A 117 2.55 6.07 5.35
N PHE A 118 3.84 5.77 5.18
CA PHE A 118 4.59 4.92 6.09
C PHE A 118 5.28 5.75 7.16
N ILE A 119 5.42 5.19 8.35
CA ILE A 119 6.30 5.71 9.40
C ILE A 119 7.55 4.84 9.49
N LEU A 120 8.72 5.49 9.57
CA LEU A 120 10.04 4.86 9.56
C LEU A 120 10.69 4.93 10.94
N ALA A 121 11.52 3.95 11.27
CA ALA A 121 12.34 3.98 12.48
C ALA A 121 13.70 3.31 12.26
N PRO A 122 14.79 3.91 12.77
CA PRO A 122 14.86 5.27 13.31
C PRO A 122 14.55 6.36 12.28
N THR A 123 14.39 7.61 12.74
CA THR A 123 14.19 8.76 11.84
C THR A 123 15.41 8.89 10.90
N PRO A 124 15.20 9.05 9.59
CA PRO A 124 16.29 9.17 8.63
C PRO A 124 17.30 10.26 8.99
N ASN A 125 18.58 9.92 9.02
CA ASN A 125 19.68 10.87 9.28
C ASN A 125 20.24 11.52 7.99
N SER A 126 19.81 11.05 6.83
CA SER A 126 20.16 11.58 5.51
C SER A 126 18.98 11.41 4.54
N ASN A 127 19.15 11.89 3.32
CA ASN A 127 18.19 11.61 2.25
C ASN A 127 18.43 10.18 1.74
N PHE A 128 17.41 9.36 1.81
CA PHE A 128 17.44 7.99 1.32
C PHE A 128 16.50 7.79 0.12
N THR A 129 16.89 6.87 -0.73
CA THR A 129 16.01 6.33 -1.78
C THR A 129 15.41 5.01 -1.27
N PHE A 130 14.12 4.81 -1.53
CA PHE A 130 13.39 3.62 -1.12
C PHE A 130 12.82 2.90 -2.33
#